data_2304d12394a2e7ce7d56640218451cfd
#
_entry.id   2304d12394a2e7ce7d56640218451cfd
#
_cell.length_a   1.000
_cell.length_b   1.000
_cell.length_c   1.000
_cell.angle_alpha   90.00
_cell.angle_beta   90.00
_cell.angle_gamma   90.00
#
_symmetry.space_group_name_H-M   'P 1'
#
loop_
_entity.id
_entity.type
_entity.pdbx_description
1 polymer ?
#
loop_
_entity_poly.entity_id
_entity_poly.type
_entity_poly.pdbx_seq_one_letter_code
_entity_poly.pdbx_strand_id
1 'polypeptide(L)'
;TVKGVWNGSKQIFIDNVINTGIAGYKVLTPLHINETEIFILVDRGWISQGKSRDTLPRIDIKDEYIEVDGILEDPELGFVLSEDLVTDNWPKVSQTKNLDVLRKEFDEQLSSYILVADPTLKSSLAYMKIVPSNMTSEKHFGYAIQWFTMFVALCLMYLWIGCKKNEE
;
A
#
# COMPACT_ATOMS: atom_id res chain seq x y z
N THR A 1 3.55 -21.60 4.95
CA THR A 1 2.93 -21.61 6.30
C THR A 1 3.92 -21.13 7.35
N VAL A 2 3.51 -20.26 8.25
CA VAL A 2 4.28 -19.77 9.42
C VAL A 2 3.45 -20.01 10.67
N LYS A 3 4.10 -20.50 11.73
CA LYS A 3 3.46 -20.76 13.03
C LYS A 3 4.01 -19.80 14.07
N GLY A 4 3.15 -19.24 14.90
CA GLY A 4 3.58 -18.24 15.88
C GLY A 4 2.45 -17.71 16.75
N VAL A 5 2.77 -16.66 17.49
CA VAL A 5 1.83 -15.95 18.38
C VAL A 5 1.67 -14.52 17.89
N TRP A 6 0.43 -14.05 17.77
CA TRP A 6 0.16 -12.66 17.43
C TRP A 6 0.68 -11.69 18.49
N ASN A 7 1.21 -10.55 18.05
CA ASN A 7 1.40 -9.38 18.87
C ASN A 7 0.37 -8.30 18.47
N GLY A 8 -0.83 -8.42 19.02
CA GLY A 8 -1.97 -7.55 18.68
C GLY A 8 -1.80 -6.10 19.14
N SER A 9 -0.87 -5.83 20.05
CA SER A 9 -0.61 -4.48 20.56
C SER A 9 0.23 -3.62 19.62
N LYS A 10 1.07 -4.25 18.77
CA LYS A 10 2.01 -3.56 17.86
C LYS A 10 1.54 -3.60 16.39
N GLN A 11 0.28 -3.27 16.13
CA GLN A 11 -0.25 -3.23 14.76
C GLN A 11 0.18 -1.96 14.01
N ILE A 12 0.41 -2.09 12.69
CA ILE A 12 0.74 -1.00 11.79
C ILE A 12 -0.35 -0.88 10.73
N PHE A 13 -0.85 0.33 10.54
CA PHE A 13 -1.83 0.70 9.52
C PHE A 13 -1.11 1.41 8.39
N ILE A 14 -1.01 0.80 7.22
CA ILE A 14 -0.46 1.44 6.02
C ILE A 14 -1.54 2.32 5.42
N ASP A 15 -1.33 3.63 5.44
CA ASP A 15 -2.29 4.65 4.98
C ASP A 15 -2.35 4.76 3.45
N ASN A 16 -3.34 5.50 2.99
CA ASN A 16 -3.59 5.82 1.58
C ASN A 16 -3.84 4.61 0.66
N VAL A 17 -4.35 3.52 1.20
CA VAL A 17 -4.69 2.34 0.42
C VAL A 17 -6.16 2.40 -0.01
N ILE A 18 -6.39 2.53 -1.32
CA ILE A 18 -7.73 2.63 -1.89
C ILE A 18 -8.20 1.25 -2.36
N ASN A 19 -9.34 0.80 -1.85
CA ASN A 19 -10.01 -0.40 -2.29
C ASN A 19 -11.41 -0.06 -2.82
N THR A 20 -11.71 -0.39 -4.08
CA THR A 20 -12.99 -0.09 -4.76
C THR A 20 -13.45 1.38 -4.63
N GLY A 21 -12.49 2.32 -4.65
CA GLY A 21 -12.76 3.76 -4.55
C GLY A 21 -12.92 4.29 -3.11
N ILE A 22 -12.80 3.43 -2.10
CA ILE A 22 -12.88 3.80 -0.69
C ILE A 22 -11.48 3.86 -0.10
N ALA A 23 -11.14 4.95 0.61
CA ALA A 23 -9.89 5.08 1.32
C ALA A 23 -9.88 4.23 2.60
N GLY A 24 -8.72 3.66 2.91
CA GLY A 24 -8.53 2.82 4.08
C GLY A 24 -7.09 2.47 4.32
N TYR A 25 -6.90 1.46 5.11
CA TYR A 25 -5.59 1.00 5.58
C TYR A 25 -5.37 -0.47 5.22
N LYS A 26 -4.16 -0.82 4.83
CA LYS A 26 -3.66 -2.19 4.98
C LYS A 26 -3.18 -2.40 6.40
N VAL A 27 -3.45 -3.55 6.98
CA VAL A 27 -3.12 -3.83 8.36
C VAL A 27 -2.03 -4.88 8.45
N LEU A 28 -0.88 -4.45 8.94
CA LEU A 28 0.23 -5.32 9.26
C LEU A 28 0.21 -5.63 10.75
N THR A 29 0.17 -6.92 11.08
CA THR A 29 0.22 -7.38 12.48
C THR A 29 1.45 -8.24 12.67
N PRO A 30 2.30 -7.95 13.67
CA PRO A 30 3.47 -8.79 13.95
C PRO A 30 3.05 -10.18 14.44
N LEU A 31 3.70 -11.18 13.91
CA LEU A 31 3.62 -12.57 14.36
C LEU A 31 5.00 -12.99 14.88
N HIS A 32 5.10 -13.35 16.16
CA HIS A 32 6.30 -13.93 16.73
C HIS A 32 6.42 -15.37 16.26
N ILE A 33 7.45 -15.66 15.46
CA ILE A 33 7.65 -16.98 14.87
C ILE A 33 8.06 -17.97 15.99
N ASN A 34 7.37 -19.10 16.04
CA ASN A 34 7.63 -20.12 17.04
C ASN A 34 9.10 -20.58 17.04
N GLU A 35 9.65 -20.83 18.22
CA GLU A 35 11.03 -21.28 18.44
C GLU A 35 12.12 -20.32 17.90
N THR A 36 11.79 -19.06 17.67
CA THR A 36 12.74 -18.03 17.22
C THR A 36 12.53 -16.73 17.98
N GLU A 37 13.50 -15.82 17.89
CA GLU A 37 13.38 -14.43 18.39
C GLU A 37 12.95 -13.47 17.26
N ILE A 38 12.41 -14.00 16.16
CA ILE A 38 12.10 -13.23 14.96
C ILE A 38 10.60 -12.98 14.87
N PHE A 39 10.24 -11.74 14.56
CA PHE A 39 8.90 -11.35 14.16
C PHE A 39 8.80 -11.26 12.65
N ILE A 40 7.65 -11.64 12.11
CA ILE A 40 7.28 -11.38 10.73
C ILE A 40 6.02 -10.50 10.69
N LEU A 41 6.03 -9.46 9.87
CA LEU A 41 4.83 -8.68 9.64
C LEU A 41 3.89 -9.46 8.72
N VAL A 42 2.66 -9.63 9.16
CA VAL A 42 1.62 -10.33 8.40
C VAL A 42 0.63 -9.28 7.87
N ASP A 43 0.54 -9.16 6.54
CA ASP A 43 -0.50 -8.37 5.87
C ASP A 43 -1.81 -9.16 5.95
N ARG A 44 -2.72 -8.70 6.81
CA ARG A 44 -4.02 -9.33 7.06
C ARG A 44 -5.12 -8.84 6.11
N GLY A 45 -4.79 -7.91 5.22
CA GLY A 45 -5.72 -7.32 4.28
C GLY A 45 -6.06 -5.86 4.61
N TRP A 46 -7.19 -5.41 4.09
CA TRP A 46 -7.61 -4.01 4.09
C TRP A 46 -8.83 -3.76 5.00
N ILE A 47 -8.84 -2.58 5.61
CA ILE A 47 -9.99 -2.07 6.36
C ILE A 47 -10.27 -0.62 5.94
N SER A 48 -11.55 -0.25 5.86
CA SER A 48 -11.93 1.13 5.54
C SER A 48 -11.54 2.09 6.67
N GLN A 49 -11.18 3.30 6.29
CA GLN A 49 -10.80 4.38 7.23
C GLN A 49 -11.93 4.80 8.18
N GLY A 50 -13.18 4.45 7.87
CA GLY A 50 -14.33 4.89 8.64
C GLY A 50 -14.76 6.33 8.28
N LYS A 51 -15.46 6.99 9.22
CA LYS A 51 -16.05 8.33 8.99
C LYS A 51 -15.09 9.48 9.24
N SER A 52 -14.04 9.28 10.02
CA SER A 52 -13.02 10.29 10.36
C SER A 52 -11.62 9.71 10.27
N ARG A 53 -10.67 10.55 9.85
CA ARG A 53 -9.24 10.23 9.87
C ARG A 53 -8.64 10.27 11.28
N ASP A 54 -9.28 10.96 12.19
CA ASP A 54 -8.75 11.16 13.55
C ASP A 54 -8.87 9.93 14.44
N THR A 55 -9.68 8.95 14.01
CA THR A 55 -9.92 7.72 14.77
C THR A 55 -9.58 6.50 13.93
N LEU A 56 -8.55 5.76 14.36
CA LEU A 56 -8.22 4.49 13.73
C LEU A 56 -9.30 3.44 14.01
N PRO A 57 -9.60 2.59 13.01
CA PRO A 57 -10.49 1.46 13.23
C PRO A 57 -9.91 0.51 14.28
N ARG A 58 -10.73 0.08 15.22
CA ARG A 58 -10.31 -0.92 16.21
C ARG A 58 -10.30 -2.30 15.59
N ILE A 59 -9.16 -2.98 15.73
CA ILE A 59 -8.98 -4.36 15.31
C ILE A 59 -8.48 -5.12 16.52
N ASP A 60 -9.42 -5.78 17.20
CA ASP A 60 -9.06 -6.61 18.33
C ASP A 60 -8.52 -7.95 17.81
N ILE A 61 -7.30 -8.28 18.18
CA ILE A 61 -6.71 -9.58 17.94
C ILE A 61 -6.15 -10.08 19.28
N LYS A 62 -6.44 -11.33 19.56
CA LYS A 62 -5.92 -11.97 20.76
C LYS A 62 -4.50 -12.48 20.47
N ASP A 63 -3.64 -12.36 21.46
CA ASP A 63 -2.31 -12.93 21.44
C ASP A 63 -2.45 -14.46 21.65
N GLU A 64 -2.82 -15.13 20.54
CA GLU A 64 -3.02 -16.57 20.51
C GLU A 64 -2.08 -17.22 19.49
N TYR A 65 -1.74 -18.48 19.76
CA TYR A 65 -0.97 -19.29 18.83
C TYR A 65 -1.79 -19.58 17.57
N ILE A 66 -1.18 -19.35 16.42
CA ILE A 66 -1.85 -19.52 15.13
C ILE A 66 -0.88 -20.07 14.08
N GLU A 67 -1.46 -20.73 13.09
CA GLU A 67 -0.81 -21.13 11.86
C GLU A 67 -1.35 -20.24 10.73
N VAL A 68 -0.43 -19.55 10.04
CA VAL A 68 -0.77 -18.59 8.98
C VAL A 68 -0.21 -19.06 7.66
N ASP A 69 -1.08 -19.33 6.73
CA ASP A 69 -0.74 -19.59 5.33
C ASP A 69 -0.73 -18.27 4.54
N GLY A 70 0.18 -18.15 3.60
CA GLY A 70 0.29 -16.94 2.81
C GLY A 70 1.48 -16.97 1.85
N ILE A 71 1.71 -15.84 1.22
CA ILE A 71 2.80 -15.61 0.27
C ILE A 71 3.79 -14.62 0.88
N LEU A 72 5.08 -14.94 0.82
CA LEU A 72 6.13 -14.01 1.20
C LEU A 72 6.28 -12.94 0.10
N GLU A 73 6.12 -11.69 0.49
CA GLU A 73 6.33 -10.51 -0.34
C GLU A 73 7.63 -9.85 0.09
N ASP A 74 8.52 -9.59 -0.89
CA ASP A 74 9.63 -8.68 -0.68
C ASP A 74 9.05 -7.26 -0.68
N PRO A 75 9.21 -6.49 0.39
CA PRO A 75 8.67 -5.14 0.44
C PRO A 75 9.33 -4.28 -0.63
N GLU A 76 8.53 -3.73 -1.52
CA GLU A 76 9.01 -2.81 -2.55
C GLU A 76 9.81 -1.67 -1.89
N LEU A 77 11.00 -1.43 -2.39
CA LEU A 77 11.81 -0.25 -2.12
C LEU A 77 11.11 0.95 -2.76
N GLY A 78 9.99 1.38 -2.16
CA GLY A 78 9.29 2.59 -2.57
C GLY A 78 10.16 3.81 -2.31
N PHE A 79 10.13 4.78 -3.23
CA PHE A 79 10.80 6.07 -3.02
C PHE A 79 10.09 6.79 -1.86
N VAL A 80 10.82 7.02 -0.78
CA VAL A 80 10.34 7.70 0.42
C VAL A 80 10.62 9.20 0.26
N LEU A 81 9.58 10.00 0.15
CA LEU A 81 9.68 11.45 -0.07
C LEU A 81 9.65 12.29 1.24
N SER A 82 9.41 11.67 2.39
CA SER A 82 9.26 12.36 3.68
C SER A 82 9.93 11.61 4.81
N GLU A 83 10.44 12.34 5.80
CA GLU A 83 11.03 11.78 7.03
C GLU A 83 9.98 11.34 8.06
N ASP A 84 8.78 11.96 8.06
CA ASP A 84 7.69 11.67 9.00
C ASP A 84 6.71 10.62 8.46
N LEU A 85 7.18 9.38 8.32
CA LEU A 85 6.42 8.31 7.69
C LEU A 85 5.62 7.45 8.65
N VAL A 86 5.94 7.48 9.93
CA VAL A 86 5.36 6.61 10.97
C VAL A 86 4.98 7.43 12.18
N THR A 87 3.78 7.20 12.72
CA THR A 87 3.32 7.88 13.96
C THR A 87 4.02 7.34 15.21
N ASP A 88 4.09 8.14 16.27
CA ASP A 88 4.81 7.77 17.50
C ASP A 88 4.07 6.71 18.33
N ASN A 89 2.75 6.76 18.39
CA ASN A 89 1.93 5.91 19.26
C ASN A 89 1.44 4.64 18.60
N TRP A 90 1.36 3.54 19.35
CA TRP A 90 0.72 2.31 18.94
C TRP A 90 -0.82 2.39 19.07
N PRO A 91 -1.61 1.82 18.15
CA PRO A 91 -1.18 1.29 16.85
C PRO A 91 -0.63 2.39 15.95
N LYS A 92 0.43 2.08 15.20
CA LYS A 92 1.12 3.04 14.34
C LYS A 92 0.44 3.19 12.98
N VAL A 93 0.47 4.42 12.44
CA VAL A 93 0.10 4.68 11.04
C VAL A 93 1.38 4.95 10.27
N SER A 94 1.56 4.26 9.14
CA SER A 94 2.71 4.42 8.27
C SER A 94 2.27 4.71 6.83
N GLN A 95 2.99 5.59 6.15
CA GLN A 95 2.79 5.84 4.72
C GLN A 95 3.62 4.91 3.84
N THR A 96 4.44 4.06 4.44
CA THR A 96 5.31 3.11 3.74
C THR A 96 5.26 1.72 4.35
N LYS A 97 5.45 0.72 3.51
CA LYS A 97 5.70 -0.67 3.93
C LYS A 97 7.19 -1.05 3.86
N ASN A 98 8.08 -0.07 3.67
CA ASN A 98 9.52 -0.30 3.68
C ASN A 98 9.97 -0.83 5.04
N LEU A 99 10.50 -2.05 5.07
CA LEU A 99 10.91 -2.72 6.31
C LEU A 99 12.10 -2.03 7.00
N ASP A 100 12.96 -1.33 6.28
CA ASP A 100 14.08 -0.61 6.90
C ASP A 100 13.59 0.59 7.74
N VAL A 101 12.46 1.18 7.35
CA VAL A 101 11.78 2.21 8.13
C VAL A 101 11.05 1.57 9.31
N LEU A 102 10.26 0.52 9.05
CA LEU A 102 9.45 -0.12 10.07
C LEU A 102 10.27 -0.83 11.15
N ARG A 103 11.46 -1.36 10.81
CA ARG A 103 12.37 -1.99 11.79
C ARG A 103 12.78 -1.06 12.92
N LYS A 104 12.89 0.24 12.65
CA LYS A 104 13.25 1.24 13.68
C LYS A 104 12.20 1.37 14.77
N GLU A 105 10.99 0.92 14.49
CA GLU A 105 9.85 0.97 15.41
C GLU A 105 9.73 -0.28 16.30
N PHE A 106 10.56 -1.29 16.04
CA PHE A 106 10.59 -2.53 16.80
C PHE A 106 11.94 -2.70 17.49
N ASP A 107 11.91 -3.07 18.76
CA ASP A 107 13.09 -3.45 19.52
C ASP A 107 13.55 -4.88 19.21
N GLU A 108 12.68 -5.65 18.57
CA GLU A 108 12.88 -7.06 18.24
C GLU A 108 13.37 -7.25 16.81
N GLN A 109 13.91 -8.42 16.50
CA GLN A 109 14.34 -8.77 15.16
C GLN A 109 13.15 -8.96 14.22
N LEU A 110 13.05 -8.11 13.20
CA LEU A 110 12.03 -8.20 12.18
C LEU A 110 12.56 -8.94 10.94
N SER A 111 11.77 -9.87 10.41
CA SER A 111 12.02 -10.57 9.14
C SER A 111 12.24 -9.57 7.99
N SER A 112 12.98 -10.00 6.96
CA SER A 112 13.17 -9.23 5.72
C SER A 112 11.99 -9.32 4.75
N TYR A 113 10.97 -10.10 5.08
CA TYR A 113 9.79 -10.32 4.24
C TYR A 113 8.51 -9.99 5.01
N ILE A 114 7.48 -9.61 4.26
CA ILE A 114 6.10 -9.50 4.75
C ILE A 114 5.36 -10.77 4.30
N LEU A 115 4.59 -11.37 5.20
CA LEU A 115 3.72 -12.49 4.87
C LEU A 115 2.33 -11.95 4.52
N VAL A 116 1.94 -12.04 3.26
CA VAL A 116 0.58 -11.72 2.83
C VAL A 116 -0.31 -12.93 3.16
N ALA A 117 -1.17 -12.78 4.14
CA ALA A 117 -2.03 -13.85 4.62
C ALA A 117 -3.04 -14.32 3.57
N ASP A 118 -3.32 -15.61 3.55
CA ASP A 118 -4.40 -16.17 2.74
C ASP A 118 -5.75 -15.56 3.19
N PRO A 119 -6.63 -15.16 2.26
CA PRO A 119 -7.95 -14.61 2.60
C PRO A 119 -8.85 -15.53 3.43
N THR A 120 -8.58 -16.83 3.43
CA THR A 120 -9.33 -17.83 4.22
C THR A 120 -8.95 -17.84 5.70
N LEU A 121 -7.86 -17.16 6.08
CA LEU A 121 -7.46 -17.04 7.48
C LEU A 121 -8.57 -16.37 8.29
N LYS A 122 -8.98 -16.98 9.41
CA LYS A 122 -10.09 -16.49 10.26
C LYS A 122 -9.92 -15.04 10.74
N SER A 123 -8.68 -14.59 10.89
CA SER A 123 -8.33 -13.21 11.30
C SER A 123 -8.04 -12.28 10.11
N SER A 124 -8.24 -12.72 8.87
CA SER A 124 -8.11 -11.88 7.68
C SER A 124 -9.16 -10.78 7.63
N LEU A 125 -8.75 -9.64 7.10
CA LEU A 125 -9.61 -8.51 6.80
C LEU A 125 -10.09 -8.57 5.34
N ALA A 126 -10.66 -7.48 4.82
CA ALA A 126 -11.13 -7.46 3.45
C ALA A 126 -9.99 -7.72 2.45
N TYR A 127 -10.19 -8.68 1.58
CA TYR A 127 -9.24 -8.99 0.52
C TYR A 127 -9.18 -7.86 -0.51
N MET A 128 -7.97 -7.46 -0.87
CA MET A 128 -7.75 -6.54 -1.98
C MET A 128 -7.35 -7.33 -3.21
N LYS A 129 -8.16 -7.23 -4.26
CA LYS A 129 -7.75 -7.76 -5.56
C LYS A 129 -6.58 -6.93 -6.08
N ILE A 130 -5.43 -7.56 -6.25
CA ILE A 130 -4.28 -6.93 -6.89
C ILE A 130 -4.64 -6.68 -8.35
N VAL A 131 -4.80 -5.41 -8.72
CA VAL A 131 -4.97 -5.00 -10.11
C VAL A 131 -3.60 -4.56 -10.60
N PRO A 132 -2.93 -5.32 -11.48
CA PRO A 132 -1.55 -5.05 -11.91
C PRO A 132 -1.37 -3.69 -12.58
N SER A 133 -2.44 -3.08 -13.07
CA SER A 133 -2.43 -1.77 -13.70
C SER A 133 -3.74 -1.02 -13.44
N ASN A 134 -3.63 0.21 -12.92
CA ASN A 134 -4.76 1.13 -12.78
C ASN A 134 -5.15 1.79 -14.12
N MET A 135 -4.40 1.54 -15.18
CA MET A 135 -4.61 2.11 -16.52
C MET A 135 -5.20 1.05 -17.44
N THR A 136 -6.48 1.21 -17.76
CA THR A 136 -7.14 0.38 -18.78
C THR A 136 -6.68 0.79 -20.18
N SER A 137 -6.80 -0.12 -21.17
CA SER A 137 -6.51 0.18 -22.57
C SER A 137 -7.35 1.36 -23.10
N GLU A 138 -8.58 1.52 -22.60
CA GLU A 138 -9.45 2.66 -22.96
C GLU A 138 -8.87 4.00 -22.48
N LYS A 139 -8.30 4.05 -21.27
CA LYS A 139 -7.63 5.25 -20.76
C LYS A 139 -6.38 5.58 -21.57
N HIS A 140 -5.57 4.56 -21.93
CA HIS A 140 -4.41 4.77 -22.81
C HIS A 140 -4.82 5.32 -24.16
N PHE A 141 -5.90 4.80 -24.75
CA PHE A 141 -6.45 5.29 -26.01
C PHE A 141 -6.95 6.74 -25.89
N GLY A 142 -7.64 7.07 -24.81
CA GLY A 142 -8.08 8.44 -24.53
C GLY A 142 -6.91 9.44 -24.46
N TYR A 143 -5.83 9.08 -23.76
CA TYR A 143 -4.62 9.91 -23.71
C TYR A 143 -3.96 10.02 -25.09
N ALA A 144 -3.91 8.95 -25.87
CA ALA A 144 -3.35 9.00 -27.22
C ALA A 144 -4.11 10.00 -28.09
N ILE A 145 -5.45 9.97 -28.11
CA ILE A 145 -6.28 10.94 -28.84
C ILE A 145 -5.98 12.36 -28.37
N GLN A 146 -5.88 12.59 -27.07
CA GLN A 146 -5.58 13.92 -26.52
C GLN A 146 -4.23 14.45 -27.04
N TRP A 147 -3.19 13.64 -27.00
CA TRP A 147 -1.87 14.05 -27.50
C TRP A 147 -1.85 14.30 -28.99
N PHE A 148 -2.50 13.45 -29.77
CA PHE A 148 -2.63 13.65 -31.22
C PHE A 148 -3.39 14.92 -31.56
N THR A 149 -4.47 15.23 -30.84
CA THR A 149 -5.25 16.46 -31.05
C THR A 149 -4.40 17.69 -30.76
N MET A 150 -3.66 17.69 -29.67
CA MET A 150 -2.74 18.79 -29.33
C MET A 150 -1.65 18.96 -30.40
N PHE A 151 -1.06 17.85 -30.87
CA PHE A 151 -0.06 17.88 -31.92
C PHE A 151 -0.60 18.52 -33.20
N VAL A 152 -1.78 18.09 -33.66
CA VAL A 152 -2.44 18.65 -34.87
C VAL A 152 -2.73 20.14 -34.68
N ALA A 153 -3.25 20.54 -33.53
CA ALA A 153 -3.52 21.95 -33.22
C ALA A 153 -2.25 22.81 -33.27
N LEU A 154 -1.15 22.32 -32.73
CA LEU A 154 0.14 23.01 -32.77
C LEU A 154 0.69 23.10 -34.21
N CYS A 155 0.57 22.05 -35.01
CA CYS A 155 0.96 22.09 -36.44
C CYS A 155 0.16 23.13 -37.20
N LEU A 156 -1.17 23.17 -37.06
CA LEU A 156 -2.04 24.15 -37.71
C LEU A 156 -1.68 25.58 -37.27
N MET A 157 -1.44 25.78 -36.00
CA MET A 157 -1.04 27.09 -35.46
C MET A 157 0.32 27.54 -36.01
N TYR A 158 1.29 26.62 -36.11
CA TYR A 158 2.60 26.89 -36.69
C TYR A 158 2.50 27.28 -38.16
N LEU A 159 1.74 26.51 -38.95
CA LEU A 159 1.49 26.80 -40.38
C LEU A 159 0.80 28.15 -40.56
N TRP A 160 -0.23 28.44 -39.75
CA TRP A 160 -0.96 29.73 -39.82
C TRP A 160 -0.03 30.92 -39.53
N ILE A 161 0.82 30.83 -38.53
CA ILE A 161 1.80 31.91 -38.20
C ILE A 161 2.83 32.05 -39.37
N GLY A 162 3.30 30.90 -39.88
CA GLY A 162 4.25 30.92 -40.99
C GLY A 162 3.69 31.56 -42.27
N CYS A 163 2.43 31.26 -42.61
CA CYS A 163 1.76 31.87 -43.78
C CYS A 163 1.54 33.37 -43.59
N LYS A 164 1.13 33.80 -42.37
CA LYS A 164 0.90 35.21 -42.06
C LYS A 164 2.18 36.07 -42.16
N LYS A 165 3.33 35.49 -41.79
CA LYS A 165 4.62 36.21 -41.86
C LYS A 165 5.14 36.40 -43.28
N ASN A 166 4.67 35.62 -44.25
CA ASN A 166 5.04 35.75 -45.66
C ASN A 166 4.15 36.74 -46.44
N GLU A 167 3.12 37.31 -45.81
CA GLU A 167 2.23 38.31 -46.42
C GLU A 167 2.61 39.75 -45.99
N GLU A 168 3.53 39.94 -45.05
CA GLU A 168 4.15 41.22 -44.71
C GLU A 168 5.52 41.41 -45.38
#